data_9c0bd75e826f78d13d4b76558a4cb302
#
_entry.id   9c0bd75e826f78d13d4b76558a4cb302
#
_cell.length_a   1.000
_cell.length_b   1.000
_cell.length_c   1.000
_cell.angle_alpha   90.00
_cell.angle_beta   90.00
_cell.angle_gamma   90.00
#
_symmetry.space_group_name_H-M   'P 1'
#
loop_
_entity.id
_entity.type
_entity.pdbx_description
1 polymer ?
#
loop_
_entity_poly.entity_id
_entity_poly.type
_entity_poly.pdbx_seq_one_letter_code
_entity_poly.pdbx_strand_id
1 'polypeptide(L)'
;MKKLIYSTLALTSLIFASACDKMNSEPAEEPKLYVNTWVVNFNKTDDAAKDEWMVFRLNADGTATIGGVLTDVETDFKNEVDMEKLTPEQKAFVDGLKDNDVWAMDGWYSIKINSDGSHVLCIVYDSLYENNEIRREGQSFSFKEVSKDHMLLFDGLDDNDKPTFYDVFSAETSTLKIGTFYNEKYFSDIPKKEADKS
;
A
#
# COMPACT_ATOMS: atom_id res chain seq x y z
N MET A 1 19.49 -4.86 -7.61
CA MET A 1 19.04 -5.41 -6.32
C MET A 1 18.38 -4.31 -5.53
N LYS A 2 17.11 -4.04 -5.77
CA LYS A 2 16.37 -3.10 -4.93
C LYS A 2 15.45 -3.89 -4.01
N LYS A 3 15.99 -4.31 -2.85
CA LYS A 3 15.23 -4.72 -1.67
C LYS A 3 14.55 -3.50 -1.04
N LEU A 4 13.86 -2.67 -1.81
CA LEU A 4 13.47 -1.35 -1.32
C LEU A 4 12.00 -1.22 -0.93
N ILE A 5 11.15 -2.13 -1.35
CA ILE A 5 9.71 -2.03 -1.01
C ILE A 5 9.44 -2.50 0.42
N TYR A 6 10.28 -3.36 0.99
CA TYR A 6 10.07 -3.90 2.35
C TYR A 6 10.71 -3.10 3.48
N SER A 7 11.63 -2.16 3.20
CA SER A 7 12.38 -1.51 4.28
C SER A 7 11.74 -0.25 4.84
N THR A 8 10.93 0.45 4.08
CA THR A 8 10.27 1.68 4.55
C THR A 8 8.99 1.38 5.34
N LEU A 9 8.31 0.28 5.02
CA LEU A 9 7.13 -0.18 5.76
C LEU A 9 7.44 -0.77 7.15
N ALA A 10 8.66 -1.21 7.39
CA ALA A 10 9.03 -1.89 8.65
C ALA A 10 9.36 -0.95 9.82
N LEU A 11 9.58 0.34 9.60
CA LEU A 11 10.05 1.23 10.68
C LEU A 11 8.94 1.86 11.51
N THR A 12 7.69 1.87 11.05
CA THR A 12 6.56 2.39 11.83
C THR A 12 5.79 1.34 12.61
N SER A 13 6.09 0.04 12.42
CA SER A 13 5.33 -1.07 13.03
C SER A 13 5.62 -1.33 14.52
N LEU A 14 6.60 -0.67 15.14
CA LEU A 14 7.09 -1.06 16.48
C LEU A 14 6.38 -0.40 17.66
N ILE A 15 5.48 0.56 17.47
CA ILE A 15 4.88 1.29 18.61
C ILE A 15 3.40 0.96 18.86
N PHE A 16 2.66 0.31 17.95
CA PHE A 16 1.20 0.19 18.05
C PHE A 16 0.62 -1.22 17.91
N ALA A 17 1.41 -2.29 18.06
CA ALA A 17 0.87 -3.66 18.07
C ALA A 17 -0.22 -3.89 19.15
N SER A 18 -0.27 -3.04 20.18
CA SER A 18 -1.29 -3.15 21.24
C SER A 18 -2.64 -2.49 20.89
N ALA A 19 -2.74 -1.70 19.82
CA ALA A 19 -3.99 -1.02 19.46
C ALA A 19 -4.90 -1.90 18.58
N CYS A 20 -4.34 -2.84 17.83
CA CYS A 20 -5.10 -3.74 16.96
C CYS A 20 -5.68 -4.96 17.67
N ASP A 21 -5.17 -5.32 18.86
CA ASP A 21 -5.62 -6.51 19.61
C ASP A 21 -7.03 -6.43 20.24
N LYS A 22 -7.70 -5.28 20.14
CA LYS A 22 -9.06 -5.08 20.69
C LYS A 22 -10.11 -4.78 19.62
N MET A 23 -10.11 -5.50 18.53
CA MET A 23 -11.06 -5.35 17.42
C MET A 23 -12.45 -5.94 17.67
N ASN A 24 -12.96 -5.91 18.91
CA ASN A 24 -14.34 -6.33 19.24
C ASN A 24 -15.25 -5.16 19.65
N SER A 25 -14.93 -3.92 19.32
CA SER A 25 -15.83 -2.78 19.54
C SER A 25 -16.61 -2.48 18.27
N GLU A 26 -17.93 -2.31 18.42
CA GLU A 26 -18.83 -1.89 17.32
C GLU A 26 -18.25 -0.72 16.54
N PRO A 27 -18.37 -0.71 15.19
CA PRO A 27 -17.86 0.38 14.38
C PRO A 27 -18.55 1.68 14.78
N ALA A 28 -17.77 2.70 15.11
CA ALA A 28 -18.29 4.05 15.30
C ALA A 28 -19.00 4.53 14.01
N GLU A 29 -20.12 5.22 14.13
CA GLU A 29 -21.04 5.55 13.03
C GLU A 29 -20.50 6.48 11.92
N GLU A 30 -19.20 6.76 11.83
CA GLU A 30 -18.59 7.60 10.79
C GLU A 30 -17.66 6.89 9.77
N PRO A 31 -17.93 5.66 9.33
CA PRO A 31 -17.05 5.02 8.34
C PRO A 31 -17.17 5.61 6.92
N LYS A 32 -18.21 6.39 6.64
CA LYS A 32 -18.49 6.87 5.25
C LYS A 32 -17.46 7.85 4.70
N LEU A 33 -16.78 8.61 5.55
CA LEU A 33 -15.77 9.58 5.10
C LEU A 33 -14.55 8.91 4.48
N TYR A 34 -14.20 7.71 4.96
CA TYR A 34 -13.02 6.98 4.54
C TYR A 34 -13.26 5.99 3.39
N VAL A 35 -14.53 5.68 3.09
CA VAL A 35 -14.90 4.75 2.02
C VAL A 35 -14.54 5.37 0.67
N ASN A 36 -13.34 5.07 0.22
CA ASN A 36 -12.78 5.59 -1.03
C ASN A 36 -11.53 4.79 -1.42
N THR A 37 -10.98 5.11 -2.57
CA THR A 37 -9.62 4.73 -2.96
C THR A 37 -8.72 5.94 -2.74
N TRP A 38 -7.75 5.78 -1.86
CA TRP A 38 -6.80 6.80 -1.44
C TRP A 38 -5.41 6.54 -2.00
N VAL A 39 -4.70 7.58 -2.37
CA VAL A 39 -3.40 7.53 -3.03
C VAL A 39 -2.43 8.44 -2.28
N VAL A 40 -1.27 7.90 -1.95
CA VAL A 40 -0.18 8.65 -1.31
C VAL A 40 1.13 8.41 -2.06
N ASN A 41 1.90 9.48 -2.24
CA ASN A 41 3.27 9.42 -2.73
C ASN A 41 4.22 9.61 -1.54
N PHE A 42 4.97 8.58 -1.18
CA PHE A 42 5.93 8.64 -0.07
C PHE A 42 7.28 9.25 -0.47
N ASN A 43 7.59 9.29 -1.76
CA ASN A 43 8.89 9.73 -2.22
C ASN A 43 8.72 10.77 -3.33
N LYS A 44 8.30 11.97 -2.94
CA LYS A 44 8.20 13.12 -3.87
C LYS A 44 9.59 13.55 -4.31
N THR A 45 10.12 12.89 -5.33
CA THR A 45 11.37 13.30 -5.98
C THR A 45 11.06 14.07 -7.25
N ASP A 46 12.05 14.86 -7.74
CA ASP A 46 11.95 15.51 -9.06
C ASP A 46 11.97 14.48 -10.21
N ASP A 47 12.24 13.21 -9.90
CA ASP A 47 12.26 12.09 -10.83
C ASP A 47 11.05 11.19 -10.55
N ALA A 48 10.00 11.33 -11.35
CA ALA A 48 8.75 10.57 -11.23
C ALA A 48 8.96 9.04 -11.30
N ALA A 49 10.06 8.57 -11.90
CA ALA A 49 10.42 7.16 -11.93
C ALA A 49 10.89 6.61 -10.56
N LYS A 50 11.08 7.49 -9.58
CA LYS A 50 11.46 7.12 -8.20
C LYS A 50 10.33 7.35 -7.21
N ASP A 51 9.19 7.81 -7.67
CA ASP A 51 8.02 8.00 -6.82
C ASP A 51 7.53 6.63 -6.30
N GLU A 52 7.37 6.54 -4.99
CA GLU A 52 6.80 5.38 -4.32
C GLU A 52 5.33 5.66 -3.97
N TRP A 53 4.45 5.15 -4.80
CA TRP A 53 3.02 5.32 -4.62
C TRP A 53 2.40 4.13 -3.91
N MET A 54 1.60 4.44 -2.89
CA MET A 54 0.77 3.45 -2.21
C MET A 54 -0.72 3.81 -2.36
N VAL A 55 -1.53 2.78 -2.41
CA VAL A 55 -2.98 2.88 -2.56
C VAL A 55 -3.67 2.14 -1.43
N PHE A 56 -4.70 2.78 -0.86
CA PHE A 56 -5.64 2.14 0.06
C PHE A 56 -7.03 2.20 -0.56
N ARG A 57 -7.66 1.07 -0.76
CA ARG A 57 -9.09 1.00 -1.08
C ARG A 57 -9.83 0.56 0.16
N LEU A 58 -10.67 1.42 0.71
CA LEU A 58 -11.45 1.18 1.92
C LEU A 58 -12.92 1.04 1.52
N ASN A 59 -13.52 -0.11 1.80
CA ASN A 59 -14.89 -0.42 1.42
C ASN A 59 -15.86 -0.21 2.60
N ALA A 60 -17.13 0.03 2.30
CA ALA A 60 -18.18 0.28 3.30
C ALA A 60 -18.46 -0.91 4.22
N ASP A 61 -18.08 -2.11 3.83
CA ASP A 61 -18.22 -3.35 4.61
C ASP A 61 -17.06 -3.62 5.57
N GLY A 62 -16.09 -2.68 5.67
CA GLY A 62 -14.90 -2.83 6.51
C GLY A 62 -13.77 -3.60 5.86
N THR A 63 -13.93 -4.07 4.63
CA THR A 63 -12.80 -4.65 3.89
C THR A 63 -11.88 -3.56 3.35
N ALA A 64 -10.60 -3.92 3.20
CA ALA A 64 -9.57 -3.04 2.66
C ALA A 64 -8.73 -3.77 1.61
N THR A 65 -8.20 -3.00 0.68
CA THR A 65 -7.13 -3.44 -0.19
C THR A 65 -5.99 -2.42 -0.05
N ILE A 66 -4.78 -2.89 0.21
CA ILE A 66 -3.58 -2.06 0.30
C ILE A 66 -2.57 -2.52 -0.73
N GLY A 67 -1.88 -1.61 -1.40
CA GLY A 67 -0.92 -2.03 -2.42
C GLY A 67 0.00 -0.92 -2.89
N GLY A 68 1.02 -1.34 -3.63
CA GLY A 68 1.96 -0.46 -4.33
C GLY A 68 1.58 -0.32 -5.80
N VAL A 69 1.89 0.83 -6.37
CA VAL A 69 1.64 1.14 -7.78
C VAL A 69 2.88 0.85 -8.60
N LEU A 70 2.72 0.12 -9.69
CA LEU A 70 3.77 -0.10 -10.68
C LEU A 70 3.83 1.12 -11.61
N THR A 71 4.69 2.08 -11.30
CA THR A 71 4.77 3.34 -12.07
C THR A 71 5.42 3.15 -13.43
N ASP A 72 6.31 2.18 -13.55
CA ASP A 72 6.97 1.72 -14.77
C ASP A 72 7.03 0.18 -14.72
N VAL A 73 6.03 -0.47 -15.28
CA VAL A 73 5.90 -1.94 -15.27
C VAL A 73 7.12 -2.65 -15.84
N GLU A 74 7.76 -2.06 -16.84
CA GLU A 74 8.95 -2.64 -17.45
C GLU A 74 10.11 -2.70 -16.45
N THR A 75 10.38 -1.57 -15.79
CA THR A 75 11.47 -1.45 -14.82
C THR A 75 11.13 -2.06 -13.47
N ASP A 76 9.90 -1.88 -13.00
CA ASP A 76 9.48 -2.31 -11.66
C ASP A 76 9.26 -3.81 -11.57
N PHE A 77 8.91 -4.46 -12.70
CA PHE A 77 8.54 -5.86 -12.68
C PHE A 77 9.09 -6.69 -13.85
N LYS A 78 8.79 -6.34 -15.12
CA LYS A 78 9.05 -7.23 -16.29
C LYS A 78 10.53 -7.54 -16.49
N ASN A 79 11.41 -6.59 -16.20
CA ASN A 79 12.86 -6.80 -16.33
C ASN A 79 13.41 -7.90 -15.40
N GLU A 80 12.72 -8.19 -14.30
CA GLU A 80 13.11 -9.25 -13.36
C GLU A 80 12.51 -10.62 -13.72
N VAL A 81 11.55 -10.67 -14.64
CA VAL A 81 10.83 -11.90 -15.00
C VAL A 81 11.67 -12.80 -15.90
N ASP A 82 11.70 -14.11 -15.59
CA ASP A 82 12.26 -15.13 -16.46
C ASP A 82 11.20 -15.57 -17.50
N MET A 83 11.15 -14.85 -18.60
CA MET A 83 10.15 -15.03 -19.67
C MET A 83 10.15 -16.44 -20.28
N GLU A 84 11.27 -17.17 -20.18
CA GLU A 84 11.41 -18.53 -20.76
C GLU A 84 10.72 -19.58 -19.87
N LYS A 85 10.56 -19.31 -18.57
CA LYS A 85 9.95 -20.22 -17.60
C LYS A 85 8.45 -20.01 -17.39
N LEU A 86 7.86 -19.00 -18.07
CA LEU A 86 6.43 -18.69 -17.90
C LEU A 86 5.52 -19.74 -18.54
N THR A 87 4.44 -20.09 -17.83
CA THR A 87 3.29 -20.76 -18.45
C THR A 87 2.56 -19.79 -19.39
N PRO A 88 1.71 -20.28 -20.31
CA PRO A 88 0.93 -19.41 -21.19
C PRO A 88 0.06 -18.42 -20.41
N GLU A 89 -0.53 -18.82 -19.27
CA GLU A 89 -1.36 -17.97 -18.41
C GLU A 89 -0.53 -16.88 -17.73
N GLN A 90 0.63 -17.24 -17.19
CA GLN A 90 1.58 -16.30 -16.59
C GLN A 90 2.08 -15.29 -17.61
N LYS A 91 2.39 -15.75 -18.83
CA LYS A 91 2.79 -14.86 -19.91
C LYS A 91 1.69 -13.88 -20.27
N ALA A 92 0.45 -14.34 -20.40
CA ALA A 92 -0.69 -13.46 -20.69
C ALA A 92 -0.91 -12.41 -19.59
N PHE A 93 -0.70 -12.78 -18.31
CA PHE A 93 -0.75 -11.85 -17.19
C PHE A 93 0.36 -10.81 -17.28
N VAL A 94 1.63 -11.22 -17.45
CA VAL A 94 2.79 -10.31 -17.55
C VAL A 94 2.67 -9.37 -18.74
N ASP A 95 2.26 -9.89 -19.91
CA ASP A 95 2.05 -9.09 -21.12
C ASP A 95 0.88 -8.09 -20.98
N GLY A 96 -0.11 -8.42 -20.13
CA GLY A 96 -1.28 -7.61 -19.87
C GLY A 96 -1.07 -6.46 -18.88
N LEU A 97 0.00 -6.50 -18.07
CA LEU A 97 0.31 -5.46 -17.09
C LEU A 97 0.61 -4.12 -17.75
N LYS A 98 0.14 -3.05 -17.13
CA LYS A 98 0.29 -1.67 -17.60
C LYS A 98 0.83 -0.78 -16.48
N ASP A 99 1.46 0.32 -16.87
CA ASP A 99 1.83 1.35 -15.92
C ASP A 99 0.62 1.81 -15.12
N ASN A 100 0.86 2.07 -13.84
CA ASN A 100 -0.12 2.40 -12.83
C ASN A 100 -1.05 1.25 -12.38
N ASP A 101 -0.85 0.02 -12.86
CA ASP A 101 -1.47 -1.14 -12.22
C ASP A 101 -0.95 -1.31 -10.78
N VAL A 102 -1.76 -1.95 -9.96
CA VAL A 102 -1.52 -2.07 -8.52
C VAL A 102 -1.34 -3.54 -8.16
N TRP A 103 -0.19 -3.88 -7.56
CA TRP A 103 -0.07 -5.12 -6.82
C TRP A 103 -0.64 -4.90 -5.41
N ALA A 104 -1.51 -5.78 -4.95
CA ALA A 104 -2.33 -5.50 -3.79
C ALA A 104 -2.57 -6.71 -2.89
N MET A 105 -2.72 -6.43 -1.61
CA MET A 105 -3.11 -7.37 -0.57
C MET A 105 -4.50 -7.01 -0.08
N ASP A 106 -5.33 -8.01 0.14
CA ASP A 106 -6.67 -7.84 0.68
C ASP A 106 -6.67 -8.01 2.19
N GLY A 107 -7.56 -7.29 2.86
CA GLY A 107 -7.64 -7.30 4.31
C GLY A 107 -8.86 -6.58 4.86
N TRP A 108 -8.71 -6.08 6.06
CA TRP A 108 -9.76 -5.36 6.79
C TRP A 108 -9.20 -4.09 7.40
N TYR A 109 -10.06 -3.11 7.65
CA TYR A 109 -9.66 -1.89 8.33
C TYR A 109 -10.57 -1.53 9.49
N SER A 110 -10.02 -0.74 10.40
CA SER A 110 -10.78 -0.02 11.43
C SER A 110 -10.23 1.40 11.57
N ILE A 111 -11.09 2.30 12.06
CA ILE A 111 -10.71 3.69 12.31
C ILE A 111 -10.97 4.00 13.77
N LYS A 112 -9.98 4.61 14.41
CA LYS A 112 -10.09 5.15 15.76
C LYS A 112 -9.93 6.66 15.70
N ILE A 113 -10.86 7.38 16.30
CA ILE A 113 -10.76 8.83 16.49
C ILE A 113 -10.25 9.07 17.91
N ASN A 114 -9.15 9.79 18.04
CA ASN A 114 -8.57 10.15 19.32
C ASN A 114 -9.23 11.40 19.90
N SER A 115 -9.05 11.65 21.20
CA SER A 115 -9.62 12.81 21.89
C SER A 115 -9.07 14.16 21.42
N ASP A 116 -7.91 14.17 20.76
CA ASP A 116 -7.30 15.34 20.14
C ASP A 116 -7.79 15.60 18.70
N GLY A 117 -8.75 14.79 18.23
CA GLY A 117 -9.29 14.86 16.88
C GLY A 117 -8.41 14.22 15.81
N SER A 118 -7.28 13.61 16.17
CA SER A 118 -6.50 12.83 15.22
C SER A 118 -7.20 11.49 14.94
N HIS A 119 -7.02 10.99 13.73
CA HIS A 119 -7.61 9.74 13.27
C HIS A 119 -6.52 8.70 13.05
N VAL A 120 -6.76 7.47 13.48
CA VAL A 120 -5.85 6.34 13.25
C VAL A 120 -6.58 5.31 12.42
N LEU A 121 -6.08 5.08 11.22
CA LEU A 121 -6.49 3.99 10.35
C LEU A 121 -5.60 2.78 10.64
N CYS A 122 -6.19 1.66 11.05
CA CYS A 122 -5.52 0.38 11.17
C CYS A 122 -5.96 -0.51 10.03
N ILE A 123 -5.03 -1.05 9.25
CA ILE A 123 -5.28 -2.04 8.21
C ILE A 123 -4.60 -3.33 8.62
N VAL A 124 -5.33 -4.44 8.56
CA VAL A 124 -4.83 -5.79 8.78
C VAL A 124 -5.01 -6.55 7.47
N TYR A 125 -3.95 -7.13 6.95
CA TYR A 125 -3.95 -7.82 5.67
C TYR A 125 -3.17 -9.14 5.75
N ASP A 126 -3.44 -10.03 4.82
CA ASP A 126 -2.71 -11.27 4.67
C ASP A 126 -1.66 -11.09 3.56
N SER A 127 -0.39 -11.26 3.91
CA SER A 127 0.77 -11.12 3.02
C SER A 127 1.38 -12.48 2.73
N LEU A 128 1.81 -12.68 1.48
CA LEU A 128 2.42 -13.92 1.01
C LEU A 128 3.95 -13.83 1.09
N TYR A 129 4.57 -14.77 1.79
CA TYR A 129 6.02 -14.85 1.94
C TYR A 129 6.65 -15.84 0.93
N GLU A 130 7.97 -15.74 0.73
CA GLU A 130 8.75 -16.53 -0.24
C GLU A 130 8.57 -18.07 -0.13
N ASN A 131 8.17 -18.56 1.04
CA ASN A 131 7.88 -19.97 1.29
C ASN A 131 6.40 -20.35 1.06
N ASN A 132 5.62 -19.49 0.41
CA ASN A 132 4.16 -19.58 0.27
C ASN A 132 3.41 -19.60 1.61
N GLU A 133 4.03 -19.12 2.68
CA GLU A 133 3.38 -18.93 3.96
C GLU A 133 2.59 -17.63 3.95
N ILE A 134 1.31 -17.70 4.29
CA ILE A 134 0.47 -16.51 4.47
C ILE A 134 0.62 -16.05 5.90
N ARG A 135 1.03 -14.80 6.11
CA ARG A 135 1.11 -14.16 7.42
C ARG A 135 0.16 -12.99 7.47
N ARG A 136 -0.47 -12.86 8.63
CA ARG A 136 -1.30 -11.71 8.92
C ARG A 136 -0.45 -10.58 9.46
N GLU A 137 -0.51 -9.46 8.77
CA GLU A 137 0.23 -8.25 9.12
C GLU A 137 -0.73 -7.10 9.39
N GLY A 138 -0.26 -6.08 10.09
CA GLY A 138 -1.05 -4.90 10.39
C GLY A 138 -0.22 -3.63 10.28
N GLN A 139 -0.84 -2.59 9.73
CA GLN A 139 -0.28 -1.26 9.65
C GLN A 139 -1.23 -0.24 10.23
N SER A 140 -0.67 0.78 10.88
CA SER A 140 -1.43 1.88 11.45
C SER A 140 -0.94 3.20 10.88
N PHE A 141 -1.87 4.03 10.45
CA PHE A 141 -1.61 5.33 9.85
C PHE A 141 -2.35 6.40 10.65
N SER A 142 -1.62 7.42 11.10
CA SER A 142 -2.21 8.57 11.78
C SER A 142 -2.48 9.70 10.79
N PHE A 143 -3.70 10.23 10.81
CA PHE A 143 -4.14 11.34 9.98
C PHE A 143 -4.50 12.53 10.85
N LYS A 144 -4.09 13.75 10.44
CA LYS A 144 -4.41 14.98 11.14
C LYS A 144 -5.68 15.64 10.62
N GLU A 145 -5.82 15.70 9.31
CA GLU A 145 -6.96 16.34 8.65
C GLU A 145 -7.61 15.34 7.72
N VAL A 146 -8.93 15.27 7.77
CA VAL A 146 -9.71 14.35 6.95
C VAL A 146 -10.82 15.12 6.27
N SER A 147 -10.87 15.00 4.96
CA SER A 147 -11.94 15.52 4.13
C SER A 147 -12.38 14.44 3.13
N LYS A 148 -13.40 14.75 2.34
CA LYS A 148 -13.88 13.83 1.30
C LYS A 148 -12.80 13.40 0.30
N ASP A 149 -11.87 14.29 -0.02
CA ASP A 149 -10.95 14.13 -1.15
C ASP A 149 -9.47 14.27 -0.75
N HIS A 150 -9.17 14.63 0.50
CA HIS A 150 -7.82 14.92 0.96
C HIS A 150 -7.63 14.63 2.44
N MET A 151 -6.51 13.98 2.77
CA MET A 151 -6.03 13.72 4.12
C MET A 151 -4.56 14.09 4.24
N LEU A 152 -4.09 14.35 5.47
CA LEU A 152 -2.69 14.53 5.79
C LEU A 152 -2.20 13.34 6.63
N LEU A 153 -1.38 12.48 6.05
CA LEU A 153 -0.77 11.35 6.71
C LEU A 153 0.47 11.80 7.47
N PHE A 154 0.54 11.53 8.76
CA PHE A 154 1.70 11.85 9.59
C PHE A 154 2.91 11.00 9.17
N ASP A 155 4.00 11.66 8.84
CA ASP A 155 5.26 11.07 8.41
C ASP A 155 6.27 10.96 9.56
N GLY A 156 6.35 11.99 10.41
CA GLY A 156 7.31 12.07 11.49
C GLY A 156 7.53 13.50 11.96
N LEU A 157 8.72 13.74 12.53
CA LEU A 157 9.15 15.07 12.93
C LEU A 157 10.35 15.48 12.06
N ASP A 158 10.40 16.74 11.65
CA ASP A 158 11.58 17.32 11.01
C ASP A 158 12.73 17.58 12.01
N ASP A 159 13.86 18.08 11.51
CA ASP A 159 15.04 18.42 12.33
C ASP A 159 14.77 19.49 13.41
N ASN A 160 13.61 20.14 13.40
CA ASN A 160 13.18 21.15 14.37
C ASN A 160 12.02 20.65 15.26
N ASP A 161 11.81 19.34 15.35
CA ASP A 161 10.74 18.70 16.09
C ASP A 161 9.31 19.11 15.63
N LYS A 162 9.17 19.52 14.36
CA LYS A 162 7.85 19.85 13.78
C LYS A 162 7.30 18.66 13.03
N PRO A 163 5.98 18.37 13.15
CA PRO A 163 5.36 17.27 12.45
C PRO A 163 5.36 17.49 10.93
N THR A 164 5.75 16.47 10.21
CA THR A 164 5.72 16.38 8.75
C THR A 164 4.58 15.49 8.30
N PHE A 165 4.08 15.74 7.08
CA PHE A 165 2.93 15.02 6.54
C PHE A 165 3.09 14.76 5.05
N TYR A 166 2.55 13.61 4.62
CA TYR A 166 2.28 13.35 3.21
C TYR A 166 0.84 13.73 2.88
N ASP A 167 0.66 14.30 1.70
CA ASP A 167 -0.68 14.48 1.13
C ASP A 167 -1.22 13.14 0.64
N VAL A 168 -2.44 12.82 1.04
CA VAL A 168 -3.20 11.66 0.59
C VAL A 168 -4.44 12.15 -0.12
N PHE A 169 -4.56 11.82 -1.39
CA PHE A 169 -5.67 12.26 -2.23
C PHE A 169 -6.62 11.09 -2.55
N SER A 170 -7.89 11.39 -2.75
CA SER A 170 -8.78 10.42 -3.36
C SER A 170 -8.29 10.11 -4.78
N ALA A 171 -8.54 8.89 -5.26
CA ALA A 171 -8.14 8.49 -6.62
C ALA A 171 -8.79 9.37 -7.70
N GLU A 172 -9.95 9.98 -7.40
CA GLU A 172 -10.64 10.92 -8.30
C GLU A 172 -9.88 12.23 -8.46
N THR A 173 -9.27 12.74 -7.38
CA THR A 173 -8.55 14.02 -7.32
C THR A 173 -7.04 13.88 -7.46
N SER A 174 -6.51 12.68 -7.36
CA SER A 174 -5.09 12.38 -7.56
C SER A 174 -4.65 12.67 -8.99
N THR A 175 -3.42 13.12 -9.12
CA THR A 175 -2.74 13.24 -10.43
C THR A 175 -2.41 11.88 -11.04
N LEU A 176 -2.18 10.87 -10.19
CA LEU A 176 -1.93 9.50 -10.62
C LEU A 176 -3.26 8.82 -10.99
N LYS A 177 -3.32 8.27 -12.19
CA LYS A 177 -4.47 7.47 -12.65
C LYS A 177 -4.22 6.00 -12.35
N ILE A 178 -4.93 5.50 -11.36
CA ILE A 178 -4.81 4.11 -10.89
C ILE A 178 -5.36 3.17 -11.96
N GLY A 179 -4.60 2.13 -12.27
CA GLY A 179 -4.95 1.04 -13.16
C GLY A 179 -5.72 -0.10 -12.46
N THR A 180 -5.48 -1.30 -12.90
CA THR A 180 -6.11 -2.51 -12.38
C THR A 180 -5.44 -2.97 -11.09
N PHE A 181 -6.23 -3.42 -10.12
CA PHE A 181 -5.71 -4.06 -8.91
C PHE A 181 -5.56 -5.57 -9.16
N TYR A 182 -4.36 -6.07 -8.94
CA TYR A 182 -4.05 -7.49 -8.98
C TYR A 182 -3.59 -7.95 -7.61
N ASN A 183 -4.13 -9.06 -7.13
CA ASN A 183 -3.66 -9.65 -5.87
C ASN A 183 -2.18 -10.04 -5.97
N GLU A 184 -1.40 -9.82 -4.91
CA GLU A 184 0.05 -10.08 -4.86
C GLU A 184 0.42 -11.52 -5.27
N LYS A 185 -0.49 -12.47 -5.05
CA LYS A 185 -0.30 -13.86 -5.44
C LYS A 185 0.00 -14.04 -6.93
N TYR A 186 -0.60 -13.20 -7.79
CA TYR A 186 -0.30 -13.27 -9.23
C TYR A 186 1.15 -12.92 -9.55
N PHE A 187 1.76 -12.03 -8.74
CA PHE A 187 3.15 -11.62 -8.92
C PHE A 187 4.13 -12.61 -8.29
N SER A 188 3.79 -13.20 -7.15
CA SER A 188 4.64 -14.14 -6.42
C SER A 188 4.85 -15.45 -7.16
N ASP A 189 3.85 -15.87 -7.95
CA ASP A 189 3.91 -17.10 -8.74
C ASP A 189 4.72 -16.95 -10.05
N ILE A 190 5.18 -15.73 -10.38
CA ILE A 190 5.95 -15.46 -11.60
C ILE A 190 7.43 -15.80 -11.37
N PRO A 191 8.03 -16.68 -12.19
CA PRO A 191 9.45 -16.98 -12.13
C PRO A 191 10.32 -15.74 -12.37
N LYS A 192 11.26 -15.50 -11.48
CA LYS A 192 12.24 -14.42 -11.60
C LYS A 192 13.57 -14.94 -12.14
N LYS A 193 14.29 -14.08 -12.84
CA LYS A 193 15.68 -14.32 -13.25
C LYS A 193 16.54 -14.59 -12.02
N GLU A 194 17.40 -15.60 -12.09
CA GLU A 194 18.39 -15.79 -11.05
C GLU A 194 19.30 -14.57 -10.99
N ALA A 195 19.50 -14.02 -9.79
CA ALA A 195 20.45 -12.93 -9.61
C ALA A 195 21.85 -13.47 -9.98
N ASP A 196 22.53 -12.79 -10.91
CA ASP A 196 23.93 -13.12 -11.24
C ASP A 196 24.74 -13.11 -9.96
N LYS A 197 25.20 -14.28 -9.57
CA LYS A 197 26.15 -14.46 -8.46
C LYS A 197 27.53 -14.05 -8.96
N SER A 198 27.75 -12.74 -9.09
CA SER A 198 29.08 -12.18 -9.33
C SER A 198 29.76 -11.80 -8.01
#